data_4428bed23909896428d46767f2183fc7
#
_entry.id   4428bed23909896428d46767f2183fc7
#
_cell.length_a   1.000
_cell.length_b   1.000
_cell.length_c   1.000
_cell.angle_alpha   90.00
_cell.angle_beta   90.00
_cell.angle_gamma   90.00
#
_symmetry.space_group_name_H-M   'P 1'
#
loop_
_entity.id
_entity.type
_entity.pdbx_description
1 polymer ?
#
loop_
_entity_poly.entity_id
_entity_poly.type
_entity_poly.pdbx_seq_one_letter_code
_entity_poly.pdbx_strand_id
1 'polypeptide(L)'
;MDSRGGGSVKNDAVYWIWLSRGLGVASTAARIVLEKGLDAKALYQMDLTALIQLELFAPRLCKKLKALPLTVAYNVLEDCAQKGYSVITPEDDNYPRQFYALQDPPLVVYAQGNVALLGQMHNLPVLAVVGTRNASEYGSRVAENMSHDLAQAGFIIVSGLA
;
A
#
# COMPACT_ATOMS: atom_id res chain seq x y z
N MET A 1 31.53 3.71 -2.17
CA MET A 1 31.55 2.40 -2.81
C MET A 1 30.75 1.46 -1.92
N ASP A 2 29.54 1.18 -2.15
CA ASP A 2 28.98 0.29 -3.11
C ASP A 2 27.49 0.62 -3.31
N SER A 3 27.12 1.02 -4.52
CA SER A 3 25.76 1.34 -4.93
C SER A 3 25.21 0.15 -5.70
N ARG A 4 24.73 -0.89 -5.01
CA ARG A 4 24.03 -2.01 -5.62
C ARG A 4 22.87 -2.50 -4.74
N GLY A 5 21.70 -1.97 -4.99
CA GLY A 5 20.46 -2.41 -4.35
C GLY A 5 19.17 -1.90 -5.01
N GLY A 6 19.27 -1.16 -6.12
CA GLY A 6 18.11 -0.42 -6.67
C GLY A 6 17.39 -1.04 -7.87
N GLY A 7 17.76 -2.22 -8.36
CA GLY A 7 17.32 -2.71 -9.67
C GLY A 7 16.24 -3.80 -9.66
N SER A 8 16.11 -4.59 -8.61
CA SER A 8 15.20 -5.74 -8.57
C SER A 8 13.81 -5.40 -8.04
N VAL A 9 13.73 -4.59 -7.01
CA VAL A 9 12.46 -4.28 -6.29
C VAL A 9 11.46 -3.51 -7.17
N LYS A 10 11.92 -2.60 -8.02
CA LYS A 10 11.03 -1.83 -8.90
C LYS A 10 10.36 -2.67 -10.00
N ASN A 11 10.93 -3.79 -10.37
CA ASN A 11 10.38 -4.64 -11.43
C ASN A 11 9.26 -5.56 -10.91
N ASP A 12 9.27 -5.93 -9.64
CA ASP A 12 8.28 -6.83 -9.06
C ASP A 12 7.03 -6.10 -8.53
N ALA A 13 7.07 -4.77 -8.34
CA ALA A 13 5.90 -3.95 -8.00
C ALA A 13 4.74 -4.10 -9.01
N VAL A 14 5.03 -4.43 -10.27
CA VAL A 14 4.02 -4.70 -11.30
C VAL A 14 3.10 -5.85 -10.91
N TYR A 15 3.63 -6.90 -10.26
CA TYR A 15 2.83 -8.05 -9.82
C TYR A 15 1.95 -7.71 -8.63
N TRP A 16 2.42 -6.86 -7.72
CA TRP A 16 1.64 -6.34 -6.61
C TRP A 16 0.49 -5.45 -7.09
N ILE A 17 0.73 -4.60 -8.08
CA ILE A 17 -0.32 -3.79 -8.72
C ILE A 17 -1.35 -4.70 -9.41
N TRP A 18 -0.88 -5.70 -10.18
CA TRP A 18 -1.76 -6.69 -10.81
C TRP A 18 -2.64 -7.40 -9.78
N LEU A 19 -2.04 -7.90 -8.69
CA LEU A 19 -2.76 -8.59 -7.63
C LEU A 19 -3.77 -7.67 -6.94
N SER A 20 -3.37 -6.48 -6.54
CA SER A 20 -4.24 -5.48 -5.92
C SER A 20 -5.44 -5.13 -6.80
N ARG A 21 -5.21 -4.91 -8.09
CA ARG A 21 -6.28 -4.64 -9.08
C ARG A 21 -7.23 -5.83 -9.25
N GLY A 22 -6.69 -7.01 -9.28
CA GLY A 22 -7.46 -8.24 -9.43
C GLY A 22 -8.32 -8.56 -8.22
N LEU A 23 -7.78 -8.40 -7.01
CA LEU A 23 -8.51 -8.60 -5.76
C LEU A 23 -9.59 -7.52 -5.55
N GLY A 24 -9.32 -6.30 -5.95
CA GLY A 24 -10.22 -5.15 -5.77
C GLY A 24 -10.02 -4.45 -4.42
N VAL A 25 -10.74 -3.35 -4.24
CA VAL A 25 -10.71 -2.54 -3.00
C VAL A 25 -11.46 -3.26 -1.89
N ALA A 26 -11.02 -3.10 -0.65
CA ALA A 26 -11.61 -3.69 0.54
C ALA A 26 -11.74 -5.23 0.46
N SER A 27 -10.72 -5.88 -0.08
CA SER A 27 -10.72 -7.33 -0.26
C SER A 27 -10.06 -8.04 0.92
N THR A 28 -10.82 -8.85 1.65
CA THR A 28 -10.28 -9.71 2.70
C THR A 28 -9.22 -10.71 2.17
N ALA A 29 -9.22 -10.98 0.87
CA ALA A 29 -8.20 -11.79 0.21
C ALA A 29 -6.80 -11.14 0.27
N ALA A 30 -6.71 -9.80 0.32
CA ALA A 30 -5.44 -9.09 0.50
C ALA A 30 -4.80 -9.45 1.85
N ARG A 31 -5.61 -9.59 2.91
CA ARG A 31 -5.13 -10.03 4.22
C ARG A 31 -4.53 -11.43 4.17
N ILE A 32 -5.17 -12.37 3.47
CA ILE A 32 -4.66 -13.74 3.31
C ILE A 32 -3.28 -13.72 2.64
N VAL A 33 -3.09 -12.87 1.63
CA VAL A 33 -1.79 -12.70 0.94
C VAL A 33 -0.71 -12.27 1.92
N LEU A 34 -0.98 -11.25 2.74
CA LEU A 34 -0.02 -10.74 3.72
C LEU A 34 0.25 -11.72 4.86
N GLU A 35 -0.78 -12.31 5.46
CA GLU A 35 -0.66 -13.25 6.58
C GLU A 35 0.13 -14.51 6.20
N LYS A 36 0.00 -14.95 4.95
CA LYS A 36 0.72 -16.13 4.44
C LYS A 36 2.07 -15.79 3.82
N GLY A 37 2.44 -14.50 3.74
CA GLY A 37 3.67 -14.07 3.11
C GLY A 37 3.78 -14.49 1.64
N LEU A 38 2.67 -14.40 0.89
CA LEU A 38 2.62 -14.85 -0.50
C LEU A 38 3.31 -13.84 -1.42
N ASP A 39 4.13 -14.34 -2.33
CA ASP A 39 4.77 -13.57 -3.38
C ASP A 39 3.80 -13.33 -4.55
N ALA A 40 3.56 -12.07 -4.88
CA ALA A 40 2.67 -11.67 -5.96
C ALA A 40 3.14 -12.16 -7.34
N LYS A 41 4.45 -12.21 -7.58
CA LYS A 41 5.04 -12.72 -8.82
C LYS A 41 4.83 -14.22 -8.95
N ALA A 42 5.04 -14.99 -7.88
CA ALA A 42 4.78 -16.42 -7.87
C ALA A 42 3.29 -16.71 -8.16
N LEU A 43 2.35 -15.97 -7.54
CA LEU A 43 0.92 -16.09 -7.83
C LEU A 43 0.58 -15.76 -9.29
N TYR A 44 1.24 -14.77 -9.88
CA TYR A 44 1.06 -14.44 -11.29
C TYR A 44 1.54 -15.57 -12.21
N GLN A 45 2.69 -16.18 -11.90
CA GLN A 45 3.32 -17.23 -12.71
C GLN A 45 2.59 -18.57 -12.66
N MET A 46 1.82 -18.84 -11.60
CA MET A 46 0.99 -20.06 -11.50
C MET A 46 -0.02 -20.11 -12.65
N ASP A 47 -0.34 -21.28 -13.12
CA ASP A 47 -1.50 -21.47 -13.99
C ASP A 47 -2.81 -21.40 -13.18
N LEU A 48 -3.95 -21.38 -13.89
CA LEU A 48 -5.26 -21.28 -13.23
C LEU A 48 -5.53 -22.47 -12.31
N THR A 49 -5.12 -23.66 -12.70
CA THR A 49 -5.37 -24.91 -11.95
C THR A 49 -4.59 -24.89 -10.63
N ALA A 50 -3.29 -24.56 -10.69
CA ALA A 50 -2.45 -24.43 -9.53
C ALA A 50 -2.96 -23.35 -8.57
N LEU A 51 -3.40 -22.19 -9.09
CA LEU A 51 -3.94 -21.11 -8.28
C LEU A 51 -5.25 -21.49 -7.57
N ILE A 52 -6.12 -22.29 -8.21
CA ILE A 52 -7.34 -22.82 -7.59
C ILE A 52 -7.00 -23.86 -6.51
N GLN A 53 -6.02 -24.72 -6.77
CA GLN A 53 -5.60 -25.77 -5.83
C GLN A 53 -4.98 -25.23 -4.54
N LEU A 54 -4.51 -23.99 -4.53
CA LEU A 54 -4.07 -23.33 -3.28
C LEU A 54 -5.21 -23.11 -2.29
N GLU A 55 -6.47 -23.17 -2.73
CA GLU A 55 -7.68 -22.93 -1.90
C GLU A 55 -7.68 -21.60 -1.11
N LEU A 56 -6.85 -20.64 -1.54
CA LEU A 56 -6.73 -19.33 -0.90
C LEU A 56 -7.79 -18.34 -1.38
N PHE A 57 -8.20 -18.50 -2.63
CA PHE A 57 -9.15 -17.61 -3.29
C PHE A 57 -10.29 -18.41 -3.91
N ALA A 58 -11.49 -17.83 -3.91
CA ALA A 58 -12.61 -18.46 -4.62
C ALA A 58 -12.26 -18.68 -6.11
N PRO A 59 -12.69 -19.77 -6.75
CA PRO A 59 -12.36 -20.07 -8.14
C PRO A 59 -12.74 -18.96 -9.13
N ARG A 60 -13.81 -18.21 -8.85
CA ARG A 60 -14.20 -17.02 -9.63
C ARG A 60 -13.15 -15.92 -9.56
N LEU A 61 -12.53 -15.72 -8.40
CA LEU A 61 -11.48 -14.72 -8.21
C LEU A 61 -10.19 -15.15 -8.91
N CYS A 62 -9.82 -16.43 -8.85
CA CYS A 62 -8.68 -16.97 -9.59
C CYS A 62 -8.83 -16.75 -11.09
N LYS A 63 -10.01 -17.02 -11.66
CA LYS A 63 -10.32 -16.74 -13.07
C LYS A 63 -10.20 -15.25 -13.41
N LYS A 64 -10.72 -14.38 -12.55
CA LYS A 64 -10.61 -12.92 -12.72
C LYS A 64 -9.15 -12.46 -12.72
N LEU A 65 -8.33 -12.95 -11.77
CA LEU A 65 -6.91 -12.66 -11.70
C LEU A 65 -6.18 -13.08 -12.98
N LYS A 66 -6.41 -14.30 -13.46
CA LYS A 66 -5.75 -14.80 -14.68
C LYS A 66 -6.22 -14.13 -15.97
N ALA A 67 -7.42 -13.56 -15.98
CA ALA A 67 -7.92 -12.79 -17.12
C ALA A 67 -7.37 -11.34 -17.14
N LEU A 68 -6.79 -10.86 -16.04
CA LEU A 68 -6.26 -9.49 -15.96
C LEU A 68 -4.86 -9.44 -16.60
N PRO A 69 -4.68 -8.70 -17.70
CA PRO A 69 -3.39 -8.61 -18.36
C PRO A 69 -2.41 -7.75 -17.53
N LEU A 70 -1.15 -8.15 -17.51
CA LEU A 70 -0.10 -7.45 -16.76
C LEU A 70 0.17 -6.03 -17.32
N THR A 71 -0.18 -5.77 -18.57
CA THR A 71 -0.10 -4.44 -19.20
C THR A 71 -0.85 -3.37 -18.42
N VAL A 72 -1.96 -3.73 -17.77
CA VAL A 72 -2.71 -2.81 -16.90
C VAL A 72 -1.84 -2.31 -15.73
N ALA A 73 -1.04 -3.20 -15.15
CA ALA A 73 -0.14 -2.85 -14.07
C ALA A 73 1.07 -2.03 -14.55
N TYR A 74 1.61 -2.33 -15.72
CA TYR A 74 2.67 -1.54 -16.35
C TYR A 74 2.22 -0.10 -16.63
N ASN A 75 1.00 0.08 -17.18
CA ASN A 75 0.44 1.42 -17.43
C ASN A 75 0.32 2.24 -16.12
N VAL A 76 -0.05 1.57 -15.01
CA VAL A 76 -0.10 2.24 -13.69
C VAL A 76 1.29 2.66 -13.22
N LEU A 77 2.30 1.78 -13.38
CA LEU A 77 3.68 2.14 -13.01
C LEU A 77 4.21 3.33 -13.82
N GLU A 78 3.94 3.33 -15.11
CA GLU A 78 4.34 4.42 -16.00
C GLU A 78 3.64 5.73 -15.62
N ASP A 79 2.33 5.71 -15.36
CA ASP A 79 1.57 6.86 -14.90
C ASP A 79 2.09 7.40 -13.55
N CYS A 80 2.42 6.51 -12.61
CA CYS A 80 3.04 6.87 -11.34
C CYS A 80 4.41 7.56 -11.56
N ALA A 81 5.25 7.00 -12.43
CA ALA A 81 6.56 7.57 -12.73
C ALA A 81 6.44 8.98 -13.35
N GLN A 82 5.52 9.17 -14.31
CA GLN A 82 5.26 10.46 -14.93
C GLN A 82 4.75 11.51 -13.94
N LYS A 83 3.97 11.11 -12.94
CA LYS A 83 3.40 11.99 -11.91
C LYS A 83 4.27 12.15 -10.66
N GLY A 84 5.42 11.48 -10.60
CA GLY A 84 6.31 11.54 -9.45
C GLY A 84 5.76 10.83 -8.21
N TYR A 85 4.89 9.82 -8.39
CA TYR A 85 4.44 8.96 -7.30
C TYR A 85 5.38 7.79 -7.08
N SER A 86 5.65 7.48 -5.81
CA SER A 86 6.29 6.25 -5.39
C SER A 86 5.24 5.15 -5.25
N VAL A 87 5.55 3.96 -5.74
CA VAL A 87 4.73 2.76 -5.54
C VAL A 87 5.38 1.95 -4.45
N ILE A 88 4.67 1.68 -3.37
CA ILE A 88 5.14 0.99 -2.17
C ILE A 88 4.32 -0.29 -2.02
N THR A 89 5.02 -1.40 -1.84
CA THR A 89 4.47 -2.76 -1.75
C THR A 89 4.90 -3.42 -0.44
N PRO A 90 4.34 -4.55 -0.04
CA PRO A 90 4.75 -5.28 1.17
C PRO A 90 6.23 -5.69 1.21
N GLU A 91 6.93 -5.67 0.08
CA GLU A 91 8.37 -5.96 -0.03
C GLU A 91 9.25 -4.75 0.24
N ASP A 92 8.67 -3.54 0.32
CA ASP A 92 9.42 -2.32 0.57
C ASP A 92 9.58 -2.06 2.07
N ASP A 93 10.74 -1.59 2.49
CA ASP A 93 11.01 -1.18 3.87
C ASP A 93 10.09 -0.04 4.33
N ASN A 94 9.59 0.75 3.39
CA ASN A 94 8.66 1.86 3.64
C ASN A 94 7.19 1.41 3.73
N TYR A 95 6.88 0.12 3.58
CA TYR A 95 5.52 -0.36 3.73
C TYR A 95 5.10 -0.32 5.21
N PRO A 96 4.01 0.39 5.58
CA PRO A 96 3.61 0.54 6.97
C PRO A 96 3.20 -0.80 7.58
N ARG A 97 3.93 -1.25 8.59
CA ARG A 97 3.65 -2.53 9.28
C ARG A 97 2.27 -2.55 9.95
N GLN A 98 1.73 -1.39 10.30
CA GLN A 98 0.38 -1.25 10.86
C GLN A 98 -0.70 -1.77 9.91
N PHE A 99 -0.43 -1.80 8.60
CA PHE A 99 -1.39 -2.32 7.62
C PHE A 99 -1.66 -3.81 7.75
N TYR A 100 -0.72 -4.58 8.30
CA TYR A 100 -0.93 -5.99 8.59
C TYR A 100 -2.06 -6.25 9.60
N ALA A 101 -2.38 -5.26 10.44
CA ALA A 101 -3.47 -5.37 11.42
C ALA A 101 -4.85 -4.99 10.83
N LEU A 102 -4.89 -4.45 9.60
CA LEU A 102 -6.15 -4.09 8.96
C LEU A 102 -6.90 -5.34 8.47
N GLN A 103 -8.22 -5.25 8.43
CA GLN A 103 -9.06 -6.33 7.90
C GLN A 103 -8.92 -6.46 6.37
N ASP A 104 -8.70 -5.33 5.70
CA ASP A 104 -8.56 -5.19 4.25
C ASP A 104 -7.34 -4.34 3.90
N PRO A 105 -6.11 -4.85 4.14
CA PRO A 105 -4.88 -4.08 3.97
C PRO A 105 -4.65 -3.73 2.50
N PRO A 106 -4.16 -2.51 2.19
CA PRO A 106 -3.78 -2.16 0.83
C PRO A 106 -2.48 -2.88 0.45
N LEU A 107 -2.50 -3.71 -0.60
CA LEU A 107 -1.29 -4.37 -1.11
C LEU A 107 -0.36 -3.40 -1.86
N VAL A 108 -0.86 -2.25 -2.28
CA VAL A 108 -0.09 -1.21 -2.97
C VAL A 108 -0.49 0.14 -2.41
N VAL A 109 0.51 0.95 -2.07
CA VAL A 109 0.34 2.34 -1.65
C VAL A 109 1.00 3.24 -2.68
N TYR A 110 0.25 4.22 -3.17
CA TYR A 110 0.76 5.27 -4.04
C TYR A 110 1.04 6.51 -3.19
N ALA A 111 2.28 6.93 -3.12
CA ALA A 111 2.70 8.00 -2.24
C ALA A 111 3.47 9.10 -2.98
N GLN A 112 3.38 10.32 -2.49
CA GLN A 112 4.14 11.46 -2.99
C GLN A 112 4.80 12.19 -1.82
N GLY A 113 6.01 12.70 -2.03
CA GLY A 113 6.78 13.40 -1.02
C GLY A 113 7.75 12.50 -0.25
N ASN A 114 7.93 12.73 1.05
CA ASN A 114 8.88 11.98 1.86
C ASN A 114 8.31 10.61 2.29
N VAL A 115 8.45 9.62 1.43
CA VAL A 115 7.93 8.26 1.67
C VAL A 115 8.65 7.52 2.80
N ALA A 116 9.84 7.96 3.22
CA ALA A 116 10.56 7.36 4.34
C ALA A 116 9.79 7.47 5.67
N LEU A 117 8.91 8.46 5.79
CA LEU A 117 8.04 8.59 6.96
C LEU A 117 7.11 7.39 7.13
N LEU A 118 6.68 6.75 6.06
CA LEU A 118 5.81 5.57 6.13
C LEU A 118 6.54 4.39 6.79
N GLY A 119 7.81 4.17 6.44
CA GLY A 119 8.64 3.15 7.09
C GLY A 119 8.95 3.45 8.56
N GLN A 120 8.91 4.70 8.97
CA GLN A 120 9.17 5.11 10.37
C GLN A 120 7.94 4.98 11.28
N MET A 121 6.74 4.81 10.74
CA MET A 121 5.49 4.74 11.52
C MET A 121 5.50 3.65 12.59
N HIS A 122 6.33 2.60 12.46
CA HIS A 122 6.43 1.54 13.48
C HIS A 122 7.35 1.90 14.65
N ASN A 123 8.23 2.90 14.49
CA ASN A 123 9.19 3.33 15.50
C ASN A 123 8.82 4.65 16.19
N LEU A 124 8.01 5.47 15.54
CA LEU A 124 7.61 6.78 16.02
C LEU A 124 6.13 6.76 16.44
N PRO A 125 5.75 7.57 17.43
CA PRO A 125 4.35 7.70 17.78
C PRO A 125 3.57 8.32 16.62
N VAL A 126 2.42 7.73 16.30
CA VAL A 126 1.53 8.18 15.23
C VAL A 126 0.21 8.64 15.81
N LEU A 127 -0.24 9.82 15.42
CA LEU A 127 -1.51 10.38 15.84
C LEU A 127 -2.38 10.74 14.63
N ALA A 128 -3.63 10.28 14.63
CA ALA A 128 -4.61 10.65 13.62
C ALA A 128 -5.39 11.90 14.05
N VAL A 129 -5.40 12.91 13.18
CA VAL A 129 -6.25 14.10 13.33
C VAL A 129 -7.42 13.96 12.38
N VAL A 130 -8.61 13.80 12.95
CA VAL A 130 -9.86 13.59 12.20
C VAL A 130 -10.90 14.63 12.59
N GLY A 131 -11.79 14.97 11.67
CA GLY A 131 -12.82 15.97 11.92
C GLY A 131 -13.83 16.08 10.77
N THR A 132 -14.77 16.99 10.93
CA THR A 132 -15.74 17.33 9.88
C THR A 132 -15.10 18.18 8.78
N ARG A 133 -15.64 18.08 7.54
CA ARG A 133 -15.24 18.95 6.42
C ARG A 133 -15.59 20.42 6.66
N ASN A 134 -16.58 20.70 7.50
CA ASN A 134 -17.00 22.06 7.89
C ASN A 134 -16.60 22.29 9.35
N ALA A 135 -15.30 22.36 9.61
CA ALA A 135 -14.80 22.66 10.95
C ALA A 135 -15.05 24.13 11.32
N SER A 136 -15.29 24.40 12.61
CA SER A 136 -15.31 25.78 13.11
C SER A 136 -13.90 26.37 13.11
N GLU A 137 -13.78 27.70 13.07
CA GLU A 137 -12.47 28.38 13.17
C GLU A 137 -11.70 27.95 14.44
N TYR A 138 -12.41 27.79 15.55
CA TYR A 138 -11.81 27.29 16.78
C TYR A 138 -11.25 25.88 16.60
N GLY A 139 -12.05 24.97 16.03
CA GLY A 139 -11.63 23.59 15.78
C GLY A 139 -10.40 23.51 14.86
N SER A 140 -10.38 24.31 13.79
CA SER A 140 -9.26 24.37 12.87
C SER A 140 -7.98 24.86 13.55
N ARG A 141 -8.05 25.94 14.35
CA ARG A 141 -6.89 26.45 15.11
C ARG A 141 -6.39 25.46 16.15
N VAL A 142 -7.28 24.76 16.84
CA VAL A 142 -6.89 23.73 17.82
C VAL A 142 -6.19 22.59 17.12
N ALA A 143 -6.73 22.10 16.01
CA ALA A 143 -6.12 21.01 15.23
C ALA A 143 -4.73 21.40 14.70
N GLU A 144 -4.58 22.63 14.18
CA GLU A 144 -3.31 23.16 13.68
C GLU A 144 -2.26 23.24 14.80
N ASN A 145 -2.58 23.90 15.92
CA ASN A 145 -1.65 24.08 17.02
C ASN A 145 -1.24 22.73 17.63
N MET A 146 -2.22 21.85 17.90
CA MET A 146 -1.91 20.51 18.44
C MET A 146 -1.06 19.69 17.49
N SER A 147 -1.36 19.72 16.20
CA SER A 147 -0.58 18.99 15.21
C SER A 147 0.85 19.52 15.12
N HIS A 148 1.01 20.86 15.17
CA HIS A 148 2.32 21.50 15.17
C HIS A 148 3.15 21.08 16.39
N ASP A 149 2.60 21.21 17.58
CA ASP A 149 3.30 20.92 18.84
C ASP A 149 3.67 19.43 18.95
N LEU A 150 2.76 18.55 18.56
CA LEU A 150 3.00 17.11 18.53
C LEU A 150 4.04 16.72 17.48
N ALA A 151 4.00 17.33 16.30
CA ALA A 151 5.03 17.10 15.27
C ALA A 151 6.42 17.55 15.75
N GLN A 152 6.51 18.70 16.47
CA GLN A 152 7.75 19.12 17.09
C GLN A 152 8.24 18.15 18.20
N ALA A 153 7.30 17.51 18.89
CA ALA A 153 7.61 16.46 19.88
C ALA A 153 7.98 15.10 19.24
N GLY A 154 8.03 15.00 17.91
CA GLY A 154 8.45 13.80 17.19
C GLY A 154 7.31 12.85 16.80
N PHE A 155 6.06 13.28 16.89
CA PHE A 155 4.92 12.49 16.41
C PHE A 155 4.78 12.58 14.89
N ILE A 156 4.37 11.49 14.25
CA ILE A 156 3.86 11.50 12.89
C ILE A 156 2.37 11.84 12.93
N ILE A 157 1.99 12.92 12.28
CA ILE A 157 0.58 13.34 12.19
C ILE A 157 -0.01 12.79 10.89
N VAL A 158 -1.14 12.09 11.01
CA VAL A 158 -1.89 11.51 9.88
C VAL A 158 -3.26 12.15 9.82
N SER A 159 -3.67 12.61 8.63
CA SER A 159 -5.02 13.14 8.41
C SER A 159 -5.58 12.67 7.08
N GLY A 160 -6.92 12.74 6.94
CA GLY A 160 -7.61 12.33 5.71
C GLY A 160 -7.66 13.41 4.63
N LEU A 161 -7.09 14.61 4.85
CA LEU A 161 -7.17 15.77 3.94
C LEU A 161 -8.62 16.17 3.58
N ALA A 162 -9.54 15.95 4.48
CA ALA A 162 -10.97 16.27 4.28
C ALA A 162 -11.28 17.70 4.66
#